data_33b75291245349311f7d779462b52f48
#
_entry.id   33b75291245349311f7d779462b52f48
#
_cell.length_a   1.000
_cell.length_b   1.000
_cell.length_c   1.000
_cell.angle_alpha   90.00
_cell.angle_beta   90.00
_cell.angle_gamma   90.00
#
_symmetry.space_group_name_H-M   'P 1'
#
loop_
_entity.id
_entity.type
_entity.pdbx_description
1 polymer ?
#
loop_
_entity_poly.entity_id
_entity_poly.type
_entity_poly.pdbx_seq_one_letter_code
_entity_poly.pdbx_strand_id
1 'polypeptide(L)'
;MRMALISLGIAVAIGPGVAGAAPGASAERPRGLSLEQIRGVMRAHASEFTACYVAARRHYRQLQGPFVYQIQVDRKGKVTSARPYQPSGVAAFDRCITEVLLHTHFPGGPASVETPLVFDAS
;
A
#
# COMPACT_ATOMS: atom_id res chain seq x y z
N MET A 1 2.38 1.15 20.09
CA MET A 1 1.94 0.46 18.92
C MET A 1 2.67 0.89 17.71
N ARG A 2 3.09 0.02 16.91
CA ARG A 2 3.81 0.38 15.73
C ARG A 2 3.21 -0.26 14.51
N MET A 3 3.44 0.28 13.37
CA MET A 3 2.95 -0.28 12.12
C MET A 3 4.12 -0.74 11.28
N ALA A 4 4.03 -1.90 10.72
CA ALA A 4 5.04 -2.38 9.82
C ALA A 4 4.39 -2.58 8.45
N LEU A 5 5.06 -2.16 7.43
CA LEU A 5 4.52 -2.31 6.10
C LEU A 5 5.28 -3.34 5.33
N ILE A 6 4.59 -4.27 4.81
CA ILE A 6 5.23 -5.29 4.07
C ILE A 6 4.67 -5.22 2.70
N SER A 7 5.38 -4.91 1.78
CA SER A 7 4.89 -4.66 0.53
C SER A 7 5.13 -5.82 -0.32
N LEU A 8 4.15 -6.37 -0.86
CA LEU A 8 4.37 -7.41 -1.62
C LEU A 8 4.54 -7.08 -2.94
N GLY A 9 5.22 -7.11 -3.40
CA GLY A 9 5.45 -6.79 -4.50
C GLY A 9 5.02 -6.97 -5.65
N ILE A 10 5.23 -6.59 -6.28
CA ILE A 10 4.94 -6.46 -7.36
C ILE A 10 5.84 -7.18 -8.03
N ALA A 11 5.57 -8.11 -8.23
CA ALA A 11 6.33 -8.88 -8.78
C ALA A 11 6.89 -8.49 -9.94
N VAL A 12 7.64 -8.26 -10.05
CA VAL A 12 8.11 -7.88 -11.02
C VAL A 12 8.65 -8.82 -11.76
N ALA A 13 8.14 -9.29 -12.40
CA ALA A 13 8.52 -10.19 -13.09
C ALA A 13 9.60 -9.95 -13.90
N ILE A 14 10.47 -10.11 -13.67
CA ILE A 14 11.48 -9.85 -14.33
C ILE A 14 11.77 -10.95 -15.07
N GLY A 15 11.47 -11.03 -16.08
CA GLY A 15 11.71 -12.13 -16.76
C GLY A 15 13.14 -12.27 -16.88
N PRO A 16 13.51 -13.32 -16.83
CA PRO A 16 14.87 -13.61 -16.84
C PRO A 16 15.50 -13.21 -18.08
N GLY A 17 14.87 -13.38 -19.04
CA GLY A 17 15.58 -13.20 -20.21
C GLY A 17 16.06 -11.85 -20.35
N VAL A 18 15.43 -11.10 -19.72
CA VAL A 18 15.79 -9.85 -19.80
C VAL A 18 17.09 -9.59 -19.47
N ALA A 19 17.59 -10.33 -18.80
CA ALA A 19 18.86 -10.09 -18.35
C ALA A 19 19.65 -9.47 -19.40
N GLY A 20 19.62 -9.99 -20.42
CA GLY A 20 20.51 -9.50 -21.34
C GLY A 20 20.36 -8.07 -21.58
N ALA A 21 19.26 -7.72 -21.73
CA ALA A 21 19.07 -6.43 -22.16
C ALA A 21 19.36 -5.54 -21.14
N ALA A 22 19.56 -5.99 -20.23
CA ALA A 22 19.74 -5.18 -19.20
C ALA A 22 19.83 -3.77 -19.21
N PRO A 23 20.86 -3.28 -19.42
CA PRO A 23 21.01 -1.90 -19.15
C PRO A 23 19.88 -1.10 -19.67
N GLY A 24 19.66 -1.26 -20.81
CA GLY A 24 18.65 -0.47 -21.35
C GLY A 24 17.36 -0.74 -20.76
N ALA A 25 17.15 -1.92 -20.61
CA ALA A 25 15.91 -2.27 -20.11
C ALA A 25 15.64 -1.63 -18.86
N SER A 26 16.55 -1.62 -18.07
CA SER A 26 16.23 -1.09 -16.83
C SER A 26 15.85 0.31 -16.97
N ALA A 27 16.34 0.90 -17.90
CA ALA A 27 16.03 2.25 -17.93
C ALA A 27 14.62 2.40 -18.16
N GLU A 28 14.02 1.47 -18.72
CA GLU A 28 12.78 1.69 -18.98
C GLU A 28 12.05 1.57 -17.87
N ARG A 29 12.20 2.07 -16.99
CA ARG A 29 11.57 2.03 -15.89
C ARG A 29 10.23 2.14 -16.13
N PRO A 30 9.56 1.62 -15.51
CA PRO A 30 8.22 1.56 -15.57
C PRO A 30 7.65 2.82 -15.50
N ARG A 31 6.68 3.07 -16.08
CA ARG A 31 6.12 4.22 -15.95
C ARG A 31 5.44 4.20 -14.67
N GLY A 32 5.23 3.27 -13.97
CA GLY A 32 4.52 3.23 -12.72
C GLY A 32 5.38 3.65 -11.55
N LEU A 33 5.20 3.03 -10.45
CA LEU A 33 5.88 3.37 -9.23
C LEU A 33 6.83 2.29 -8.84
N SER A 34 7.95 2.65 -8.28
CA SER A 34 8.88 1.66 -7.79
C SER A 34 8.44 1.22 -6.40
N LEU A 35 8.90 0.07 -5.99
CA LEU A 35 8.58 -0.44 -4.69
C LEU A 35 9.06 0.51 -3.62
N GLU A 36 10.23 1.10 -3.79
CA GLU A 36 10.70 2.03 -2.82
C GLU A 36 9.88 3.27 -2.74
N GLN A 37 9.38 3.76 -3.83
CA GLN A 37 8.51 4.92 -3.81
C GLN A 37 7.22 4.60 -3.07
N ILE A 38 6.66 3.41 -3.30
CA ILE A 38 5.46 3.00 -2.63
C ILE A 38 5.70 2.91 -1.14
N ARG A 39 6.81 2.27 -0.75
CA ARG A 39 7.10 2.14 0.65
C ARG A 39 7.30 3.48 1.33
N GLY A 40 7.95 4.40 0.65
CA GLY A 40 8.18 5.72 1.21
C GLY A 40 6.89 6.47 1.48
N VAL A 41 5.96 6.40 0.53
CA VAL A 41 4.70 7.08 0.70
C VAL A 41 3.91 6.43 1.84
N MET A 42 3.88 5.10 1.87
CA MET A 42 3.13 4.43 2.92
C MET A 42 3.73 4.74 4.29
N ARG A 43 5.08 4.82 4.36
CA ARG A 43 5.69 5.11 5.63
C ARG A 43 5.37 6.53 6.07
N ALA A 44 5.24 7.45 5.14
CA ALA A 44 4.93 8.83 5.48
C ALA A 44 3.53 8.94 6.09
N HIS A 45 2.65 8.01 5.79
CA HIS A 45 1.30 8.05 6.32
C HIS A 45 1.09 7.03 7.44
N ALA A 46 2.17 6.42 7.93
CA ALA A 46 2.05 5.36 8.92
C ALA A 46 1.30 5.82 10.18
N SER A 47 1.49 7.04 10.61
CA SER A 47 0.82 7.48 11.82
C SER A 47 -0.68 7.59 11.62
N GLU A 48 -1.10 7.93 10.41
CA GLU A 48 -2.53 8.03 10.14
C GLU A 48 -3.15 6.65 10.10
N PHE A 49 -2.46 5.68 9.52
CA PHE A 49 -2.96 4.32 9.51
C PHE A 49 -3.02 3.77 10.94
N THR A 50 -2.00 4.06 11.74
CA THR A 50 -1.98 3.61 13.12
C THR A 50 -3.13 4.22 13.90
N ALA A 51 -3.45 5.47 13.65
CA ALA A 51 -4.55 6.11 14.34
C ALA A 51 -5.87 5.40 14.05
N CYS A 52 -6.07 4.97 12.79
CA CYS A 52 -7.26 4.23 12.43
C CYS A 52 -7.33 2.93 13.23
N TYR A 53 -6.20 2.26 13.35
CA TYR A 53 -6.15 0.98 14.02
C TYR A 53 -6.38 1.15 15.53
N VAL A 54 -5.76 2.14 16.13
CA VAL A 54 -5.92 2.37 17.56
C VAL A 54 -7.37 2.70 17.86
N ALA A 55 -7.99 3.53 17.04
CA ALA A 55 -9.38 3.88 17.27
C ALA A 55 -10.28 2.65 17.18
N ALA A 56 -10.03 1.79 16.21
CA ALA A 56 -10.86 0.62 16.04
C ALA A 56 -10.66 -0.37 17.19
N ARG A 57 -9.42 -0.49 17.66
CA ARG A 57 -9.15 -1.44 18.72
C ARG A 57 -9.80 -1.08 20.04
N ARG A 58 -10.22 0.13 20.21
CA ARG A 58 -10.93 0.48 21.43
C ARG A 58 -12.22 -0.31 21.57
N HIS A 59 -12.85 -0.64 20.44
CA HIS A 59 -14.09 -1.36 20.48
C HIS A 59 -13.94 -2.80 20.02
N TYR A 60 -12.88 -3.09 19.26
CA TYR A 60 -12.71 -4.42 18.71
C TYR A 60 -11.31 -4.90 19.06
N ARG A 61 -11.12 -5.31 20.31
CA ARG A 61 -9.82 -5.65 20.82
C ARG A 61 -9.11 -6.75 20.10
N GLN A 62 -9.85 -7.58 19.40
CA GLN A 62 -9.22 -8.68 18.72
C GLN A 62 -8.93 -8.38 17.28
N LEU A 63 -9.08 -7.15 16.84
CA LEU A 63 -8.83 -6.80 15.47
C LEU A 63 -7.35 -7.00 15.17
N GLN A 64 -7.05 -7.86 14.23
CA GLN A 64 -5.69 -8.13 13.87
C GLN A 64 -5.56 -8.34 12.39
N GLY A 65 -4.45 -7.97 11.82
CA GLY A 65 -4.18 -8.12 10.41
C GLY A 65 -3.34 -9.32 10.18
N PRO A 66 -2.74 -9.41 9.01
CA PRO A 66 -2.50 -8.28 8.13
C PRO A 66 -3.76 -7.88 7.35
N PHE A 67 -3.81 -6.62 6.98
CA PHE A 67 -4.93 -6.11 6.21
C PHE A 67 -4.37 -5.68 4.87
N VAL A 68 -4.81 -6.30 3.80
CA VAL A 68 -4.28 -6.01 2.48
C VAL A 68 -5.24 -5.10 1.75
N TYR A 69 -4.72 -4.02 1.22
CA TYR A 69 -5.54 -3.07 0.47
C TYR A 69 -5.10 -2.99 -0.97
N GLN A 70 -6.06 -2.87 -1.87
CA GLN A 70 -5.79 -2.73 -3.27
C GLN A 70 -5.99 -1.29 -3.64
N ILE A 71 -5.01 -0.70 -4.31
CA ILE A 71 -5.02 0.70 -4.63
C ILE A 71 -4.78 0.88 -6.11
N GLN A 72 -5.55 1.76 -6.72
CA GLN A 72 -5.32 2.13 -8.11
C GLN A 72 -4.81 3.56 -8.13
N VAL A 73 -3.72 3.79 -8.81
CA VAL A 73 -3.08 5.10 -8.87
C VAL A 73 -3.04 5.53 -10.33
N ASP A 74 -3.41 6.77 -10.60
CA ASP A 74 -3.44 7.25 -11.97
C ASP A 74 -2.08 7.82 -12.39
N ARG A 75 -1.95 8.29 -13.60
CA ARG A 75 -0.71 8.80 -14.06
C ARG A 75 -0.18 9.94 -13.28
N LYS A 76 -1.01 10.71 -12.61
CA LYS A 76 -0.56 11.84 -11.85
C LYS A 76 -0.26 11.48 -10.42
N GLY A 77 -0.35 10.23 -10.06
CA GLY A 77 -0.10 9.82 -8.70
C GLY A 77 -1.29 9.90 -7.78
N LYS A 78 -2.46 10.18 -8.32
CA LYS A 78 -3.62 10.30 -7.50
C LYS A 78 -4.24 8.94 -7.32
N VAL A 79 -4.66 8.62 -6.12
CA VAL A 79 -5.31 7.34 -5.85
C VAL A 79 -6.76 7.48 -6.28
N THR A 80 -7.17 6.66 -7.23
CA THR A 80 -8.52 6.74 -7.76
C THR A 80 -9.41 5.69 -7.14
N SER A 81 -8.84 4.69 -6.51
CA SER A 81 -9.62 3.65 -5.88
C SER A 81 -8.80 2.99 -4.79
N ALA A 82 -9.42 2.71 -3.68
CA ALA A 82 -8.76 2.01 -2.59
C ALA A 82 -9.81 1.17 -1.89
N ARG A 83 -9.49 -0.09 -1.66
CA ARG A 83 -10.44 -0.96 -0.99
C ARG A 83 -9.71 -2.14 -0.36
N PRO A 84 -10.26 -2.73 0.68
CA PRO A 84 -9.62 -3.89 1.26
C PRO A 84 -9.77 -5.09 0.34
N TYR A 85 -8.74 -5.90 0.28
CA TYR A 85 -8.79 -7.09 -0.51
C TYR A 85 -9.79 -8.01 0.16
N GLN A 86 -9.82 -8.02 1.47
CA GLN A 86 -10.77 -8.76 2.21
C GLN A 86 -11.21 -7.89 3.33
N PRO A 87 -12.49 -7.68 3.56
CA PRO A 87 -12.93 -6.80 4.63
C PRO A 87 -12.41 -7.26 5.98
N SER A 88 -12.09 -6.32 6.84
CA SER A 88 -11.55 -6.65 8.14
C SER A 88 -12.62 -7.14 9.09
N GLY A 89 -13.86 -6.89 8.77
CA GLY A 89 -14.95 -7.19 9.67
C GLY A 89 -15.35 -5.96 10.47
N VAL A 90 -14.59 -4.90 10.39
CA VAL A 90 -14.92 -3.68 11.10
C VAL A 90 -15.01 -2.57 10.06
N ALA A 91 -16.21 -2.27 9.65
CA ALA A 91 -16.43 -1.32 8.56
C ALA A 91 -15.83 0.04 8.83
N ALA A 92 -15.88 0.50 10.04
CA ALA A 92 -15.33 1.81 10.36
C ALA A 92 -13.82 1.84 10.18
N PHE A 93 -13.17 0.73 10.48
CA PHE A 93 -11.72 0.65 10.30
C PHE A 93 -11.40 0.67 8.81
N ASP A 94 -12.11 -0.14 8.03
CA ASP A 94 -11.84 -0.19 6.60
C ASP A 94 -12.09 1.16 5.97
N ARG A 95 -13.12 1.87 6.41
CA ARG A 95 -13.39 3.16 5.85
C ARG A 95 -12.30 4.15 6.24
N CYS A 96 -11.83 4.09 7.46
CA CYS A 96 -10.78 4.99 7.92
C CYS A 96 -9.53 4.82 7.06
N ILE A 97 -9.12 3.58 6.86
CA ILE A 97 -7.93 3.30 6.08
C ILE A 97 -8.12 3.72 4.61
N THR A 98 -9.26 3.40 4.02
CA THR A 98 -9.45 3.76 2.62
C THR A 98 -9.50 5.27 2.44
N GLU A 99 -9.99 5.99 3.42
CA GLU A 99 -9.97 7.44 3.29
C GLU A 99 -8.56 7.99 3.34
N VAL A 100 -7.73 7.46 4.18
CA VAL A 100 -6.33 7.90 4.20
C VAL A 100 -5.70 7.59 2.85
N LEU A 101 -5.97 6.40 2.31
CA LEU A 101 -5.38 6.02 1.04
C LEU A 101 -5.88 6.92 -0.09
N LEU A 102 -7.15 7.24 -0.09
CA LEU A 102 -7.70 8.07 -1.16
C LEU A 102 -7.13 9.49 -1.15
N HIS A 103 -6.64 9.94 0.00
CA HIS A 103 -6.04 11.26 0.07
C HIS A 103 -4.52 11.20 -0.05
N THR A 104 -3.97 10.06 -0.34
CA THR A 104 -2.54 9.90 -0.46
C THR A 104 -2.12 10.20 -1.88
N HIS A 105 -0.98 10.82 -2.03
CA HIS A 105 -0.47 11.14 -3.35
C HIS A 105 0.82 10.40 -3.57
N PHE A 106 0.96 9.79 -4.69
CA PHE A 106 2.18 9.08 -5.04
C PHE A 106 2.99 9.90 -6.05
N PRO A 107 4.27 9.69 -6.12
CA PRO A 107 5.11 10.48 -7.01
C PRO A 107 5.03 10.09 -8.48
N GLY A 108 4.18 9.18 -8.83
CA GLY A 108 4.00 8.79 -10.22
C GLY A 108 2.94 7.75 -10.34
N GLY A 109 2.81 7.21 -11.50
CA GLY A 109 1.82 6.20 -11.82
C GLY A 109 1.76 6.10 -13.32
N PRO A 110 0.84 5.32 -13.86
CA PRO A 110 -0.22 4.62 -13.16
C PRO A 110 0.29 3.33 -12.52
N ALA A 111 -0.44 2.83 -11.58
CA ALA A 111 -0.05 1.60 -10.92
C ALA A 111 -1.22 0.95 -10.20
N SER A 112 -1.18 -0.35 -10.11
CA SER A 112 -2.10 -1.10 -9.29
C SER A 112 -1.25 -1.66 -8.19
N VAL A 113 -1.59 -1.38 -6.97
CA VAL A 113 -0.75 -1.74 -5.85
C VAL A 113 -1.55 -2.53 -4.84
N GLU A 114 -0.96 -3.62 -4.34
CA GLU A 114 -1.54 -4.31 -3.22
C GLU A 114 -0.58 -4.13 -2.08
N THR A 115 -1.03 -3.60 -0.99
CA THR A 115 -0.15 -3.32 0.12
C THR A 115 -0.73 -3.86 1.41
N PRO A 116 0.02 -4.69 2.11
CA PRO A 116 -0.44 -5.17 3.39
C PRO A 116 -0.07 -4.18 4.49
N LEU A 117 -0.99 -3.98 5.41
CA LEU A 117 -0.72 -3.16 6.56
C LEU A 117 -0.71 -4.08 7.78
N VAL A 118 0.37 -4.05 8.51
CA VAL A 118 0.51 -4.89 9.67
C VAL A 118 0.71 -3.98 10.86
N PHE A 119 -0.11 -4.13 11.87
CA PHE A 119 -0.03 -3.29 13.04
C PHE A 119 0.43 -4.13 14.22
N ASP A 120 1.40 -3.56 14.96
CA ASP A 120 1.97 -4.22 16.07
C ASP A 120 1.21 -3.77 17.26
N ALA A 121 0.63 -4.62 17.98
CA ALA A 121 -0.15 -4.26 19.09
C ALA A 121 0.57 -4.25 20.38
N SER A 122 1.80 -4.08 20.43
CA SER A 122 2.50 -4.14 21.72
C SER A 122 2.36 -2.88 22.56
#